data_29bb6a891231e72f68f17f5460936c65
#
_entry.id   29bb6a891231e72f68f17f5460936c65
#
_cell.length_a   1.000
_cell.length_b   1.000
_cell.length_c   1.000
_cell.angle_alpha   90.00
_cell.angle_beta   90.00
_cell.angle_gamma   90.00
#
_symmetry.space_group_name_H-M   'P 1'
#
loop_
_entity.id
_entity.type
_entity.pdbx_description
1 polymer ?
#
loop_
_entity_poly.entity_id
_entity_poly.type
_entity_poly.pdbx_seq_one_letter_code
_entity_poly.pdbx_strand_id
1 'polypeptide(L)'
;MKKGLRLTAACIAMLFILTMTGCGVNHKSPEGVVEALIKEYVAGSEKKVKSCYVQQDKEDDVLQKEITATLKYFQVHEASEVNIKECETLAEKEDYVYVYVIYNLVLKDKQEYPCISTYMVQKDGRKYYVLPPSMVTTDMSKEAAADYAKFMTTDSYKNYTKEYDAFIMKNPGYEELIAGKL
;
A
#
# COMPACT_ATOMS: atom_id res chain seq x y z
N MET A 1 -17.22 35.64 37.54
CA MET A 1 -17.47 34.28 37.04
C MET A 1 -17.13 34.07 35.54
N LYS A 2 -16.18 34.81 34.93
CA LYS A 2 -15.83 34.66 33.46
C LYS A 2 -14.42 34.13 33.18
N LYS A 3 -13.61 33.86 34.23
CA LYS A 3 -12.23 33.34 34.05
C LYS A 3 -12.10 31.82 34.06
N GLY A 4 -13.06 31.08 34.64
CA GLY A 4 -13.05 29.62 34.72
C GLY A 4 -13.43 28.91 33.39
N LEU A 5 -14.25 29.54 32.56
CA LEU A 5 -14.77 28.94 31.33
C LEU A 5 -13.74 28.91 30.17
N ARG A 6 -12.72 29.77 30.21
CA ARG A 6 -11.67 29.81 29.17
C ARG A 6 -10.57 28.77 29.37
N LEU A 7 -10.36 28.32 30.63
CA LEU A 7 -9.36 27.30 30.93
C LEU A 7 -9.84 25.88 30.53
N THR A 8 -11.13 25.59 30.67
CA THR A 8 -11.73 24.31 30.34
C THR A 8 -11.79 24.09 28.83
N ALA A 9 -12.01 25.15 28.04
CA ALA A 9 -12.00 25.06 26.57
C ALA A 9 -10.60 24.78 26.00
N ALA A 10 -9.55 25.32 26.62
CA ALA A 10 -8.17 25.05 26.20
C ALA A 10 -7.71 23.60 26.50
N CYS A 11 -8.16 23.01 27.61
CA CYS A 11 -7.84 21.62 27.94
C CYS A 11 -8.56 20.62 27.05
N ILE A 12 -9.77 20.90 26.58
CA ILE A 12 -10.52 20.03 25.67
C ILE A 12 -9.90 20.06 24.26
N ALA A 13 -9.42 21.22 23.79
CA ALA A 13 -8.72 21.32 22.50
C ALA A 13 -7.37 20.58 22.51
N MET A 14 -6.67 20.51 23.66
CA MET A 14 -5.40 19.77 23.79
C MET A 14 -5.59 18.23 23.85
N LEU A 15 -6.75 17.75 24.32
CA LEU A 15 -7.03 16.32 24.36
C LEU A 15 -7.34 15.71 22.97
N PHE A 16 -7.77 16.53 22.00
CA PHE A 16 -8.08 16.06 20.65
C PHE A 16 -6.83 15.87 19.74
N ILE A 17 -5.69 16.43 20.13
CA ILE A 17 -4.43 16.32 19.36
C ILE A 17 -3.65 15.03 19.69
N LEU A 18 -3.99 14.35 20.79
CA LEU A 18 -3.26 13.15 21.26
C LEU A 18 -3.80 11.80 20.73
N THR A 19 -4.82 11.80 19.89
CA THR A 19 -5.40 10.55 19.36
C THR A 19 -4.93 10.16 17.95
N MET A 20 -3.98 10.90 17.36
CA MET A 20 -3.47 10.61 16.01
C MET A 20 -2.10 9.93 15.98
N THR A 21 -1.56 9.43 17.08
CA THR A 21 -0.28 8.71 17.11
C THR A 21 -0.42 7.25 17.54
N GLY A 22 -1.48 6.59 17.08
CA GLY A 22 -1.60 5.13 17.10
C GLY A 22 -1.04 4.52 15.82
N CYS A 23 0.18 4.86 15.43
CA CYS A 23 0.73 4.54 14.13
C CYS A 23 1.66 3.32 14.18
N GLY A 24 1.12 2.16 14.51
CA GLY A 24 1.70 0.88 14.16
C GLY A 24 1.12 0.37 12.84
N VAL A 25 1.90 -0.40 12.07
CA VAL A 25 1.39 -1.14 10.91
C VAL A 25 0.23 -2.04 11.35
N ASN A 26 -0.84 -2.08 10.54
CA ASN A 26 -1.98 -2.94 10.83
C ASN A 26 -1.70 -4.39 10.43
N HIS A 27 -1.24 -5.20 11.38
CA HIS A 27 -0.96 -6.62 11.18
C HIS A 27 -2.15 -7.55 11.52
N LYS A 28 -3.37 -7.02 11.64
CA LYS A 28 -4.52 -7.81 12.13
C LYS A 28 -5.17 -8.66 11.03
N SER A 29 -5.01 -8.28 9.77
CA SER A 29 -5.51 -9.01 8.60
C SER A 29 -4.51 -8.91 7.44
N PRO A 30 -4.62 -9.79 6.42
CA PRO A 30 -3.81 -9.71 5.20
C PRO A 30 -4.00 -8.38 4.48
N GLU A 31 -5.23 -7.94 4.33
CA GLU A 31 -5.58 -6.66 3.68
C GLU A 31 -5.02 -5.49 4.48
N GLY A 32 -5.14 -5.55 5.82
CA GLY A 32 -4.68 -4.48 6.71
C GLY A 32 -3.18 -4.21 6.61
N VAL A 33 -2.33 -5.24 6.46
CA VAL A 33 -0.88 -5.06 6.28
C VAL A 33 -0.55 -4.56 4.87
N VAL A 34 -1.29 -4.98 3.84
CA VAL A 34 -1.11 -4.51 2.45
C VAL A 34 -1.51 -3.05 2.32
N GLU A 35 -2.66 -2.65 2.87
CA GLU A 35 -3.04 -1.22 2.91
C GLU A 35 -2.01 -0.35 3.64
N ALA A 36 -1.51 -0.84 4.79
CA ALA A 36 -0.48 -0.14 5.54
C ALA A 36 0.81 -0.01 4.70
N LEU A 37 1.22 -1.06 4.01
CA LEU A 37 2.40 -1.05 3.14
C LEU A 37 2.29 0.04 2.06
N ILE A 38 1.17 0.12 1.34
CA ILE A 38 0.96 1.15 0.31
C ILE A 38 1.00 2.56 0.93
N LYS A 39 0.33 2.77 2.06
CA LYS A 39 0.34 4.07 2.77
C LYS A 39 1.75 4.48 3.18
N GLU A 40 2.56 3.54 3.68
CA GLU A 40 3.92 3.83 4.13
C GLU A 40 4.89 4.04 2.95
N TYR A 41 4.67 3.40 1.78
CA TYR A 41 5.40 3.73 0.56
C TYR A 41 5.13 5.16 0.11
N VAL A 42 3.88 5.60 0.07
CA VAL A 42 3.52 6.99 -0.29
C VAL A 42 4.07 7.99 0.73
N ALA A 43 4.07 7.63 2.02
CA ALA A 43 4.65 8.45 3.08
C ALA A 43 6.20 8.49 3.04
N GLY A 44 6.86 7.67 2.22
CA GLY A 44 8.32 7.60 2.12
C GLY A 44 9.01 7.02 3.37
N SER A 45 8.30 6.23 4.18
CA SER A 45 8.79 5.73 5.46
C SER A 45 9.42 4.34 5.33
N GLU A 46 10.69 4.27 4.90
CA GLU A 46 11.42 3.00 4.72
C GLU A 46 11.34 2.07 5.93
N LYS A 47 11.53 2.61 7.15
CA LYS A 47 11.47 1.82 8.38
C LYS A 47 10.11 1.15 8.59
N LYS A 48 9.02 1.85 8.31
CA LYS A 48 7.67 1.30 8.46
C LYS A 48 7.32 0.36 7.31
N VAL A 49 7.77 0.66 6.08
CA VAL A 49 7.69 -0.26 4.94
C VAL A 49 8.35 -1.58 5.30
N LYS A 50 9.60 -1.57 5.81
CA LYS A 50 10.29 -2.78 6.27
C LYS A 50 9.49 -3.55 7.34
N SER A 51 8.82 -2.85 8.24
CA SER A 51 8.04 -3.51 9.29
C SER A 51 6.75 -4.20 8.78
N CYS A 52 6.32 -3.94 7.55
CA CYS A 52 5.23 -4.68 6.91
C CYS A 52 5.64 -6.07 6.42
N TYR A 53 6.93 -6.31 6.20
CA TYR A 53 7.45 -7.57 5.67
C TYR A 53 7.79 -8.56 6.76
N VAL A 54 7.79 -9.85 6.41
CA VAL A 54 8.33 -10.92 7.27
C VAL A 54 9.78 -10.57 7.60
N GLN A 55 10.09 -10.54 8.90
CA GLN A 55 11.45 -10.26 9.35
C GLN A 55 12.32 -11.51 9.19
N GLN A 56 13.50 -11.33 8.64
CA GLN A 56 14.50 -12.38 8.52
C GLN A 56 15.64 -12.15 9.51
N ASP A 57 16.28 -13.23 9.95
CA ASP A 57 17.42 -13.16 10.87
C ASP A 57 18.66 -12.50 10.24
N LYS A 58 18.72 -12.47 8.90
CA LYS A 58 19.79 -11.86 8.12
C LYS A 58 19.25 -10.71 7.27
N GLU A 59 20.13 -9.77 6.98
CA GLU A 59 19.82 -8.69 6.06
C GLU A 59 19.47 -9.27 4.67
N ASP A 60 18.29 -8.86 4.15
CA ASP A 60 17.78 -9.30 2.84
C ASP A 60 18.06 -8.19 1.80
N ASP A 61 19.17 -8.36 1.09
CA ASP A 61 19.58 -7.42 0.03
C ASP A 61 18.55 -7.32 -1.10
N VAL A 62 17.80 -8.39 -1.37
CA VAL A 62 16.75 -8.40 -2.42
C VAL A 62 15.59 -7.53 -1.96
N LEU A 63 15.11 -7.74 -0.73
CA LEU A 63 14.06 -6.90 -0.14
C LEU A 63 14.51 -5.44 -0.04
N GLN A 64 15.76 -5.17 0.35
CA GLN A 64 16.25 -3.80 0.46
C GLN A 64 16.24 -3.08 -0.90
N LYS A 65 16.66 -3.75 -1.98
CA LYS A 65 16.62 -3.22 -3.35
C LYS A 65 15.18 -2.98 -3.81
N GLU A 66 14.27 -3.91 -3.55
CA GLU A 66 12.85 -3.79 -3.85
C GLU A 66 12.24 -2.57 -3.14
N ILE A 67 12.46 -2.42 -1.84
CA ILE A 67 11.96 -1.28 -1.07
C ILE A 67 12.50 0.04 -1.64
N THR A 68 13.79 0.10 -1.93
CA THR A 68 14.42 1.31 -2.47
C THR A 68 13.85 1.70 -3.83
N ALA A 69 13.70 0.72 -4.73
CA ALA A 69 13.13 0.94 -6.07
C ALA A 69 11.66 1.37 -5.99
N THR A 70 10.88 0.72 -5.12
CA THR A 70 9.45 1.02 -4.94
C THR A 70 9.25 2.39 -4.28
N LEU A 71 10.05 2.76 -3.28
CA LEU A 71 10.03 4.11 -2.70
C LEU A 71 10.31 5.18 -3.76
N LYS A 72 11.32 4.93 -4.63
CA LYS A 72 11.62 5.84 -5.74
C LYS A 72 10.45 5.94 -6.71
N TYR A 73 9.81 4.82 -7.07
CA TYR A 73 8.62 4.81 -7.91
C TYR A 73 7.50 5.70 -7.33
N PHE A 74 7.15 5.54 -6.06
CA PHE A 74 6.13 6.39 -5.43
C PHE A 74 6.54 7.86 -5.35
N GLN A 75 7.82 8.12 -5.09
CA GLN A 75 8.36 9.48 -5.00
C GLN A 75 8.28 10.25 -6.32
N VAL A 76 8.54 9.59 -7.47
CA VAL A 76 8.52 10.28 -8.77
C VAL A 76 7.12 10.68 -9.23
N HIS A 77 6.08 10.01 -8.71
CA HIS A 77 4.68 10.42 -8.91
C HIS A 77 4.32 11.70 -8.12
N GLU A 78 5.13 12.06 -7.12
CA GLU A 78 4.90 13.24 -6.26
C GLU A 78 3.49 13.24 -5.63
N ALA A 79 2.98 12.06 -5.28
CA ALA A 79 1.67 11.91 -4.66
C ALA A 79 1.63 12.55 -3.27
N SER A 80 0.57 13.29 -2.96
CA SER A 80 0.35 13.90 -1.65
C SER A 80 -0.31 12.94 -0.66
N GLU A 81 -1.09 11.99 -1.17
CA GLU A 81 -1.81 10.96 -0.40
C GLU A 81 -2.17 9.77 -1.28
N VAL A 82 -2.63 8.70 -0.65
CA VAL A 82 -3.17 7.51 -1.34
C VAL A 82 -4.61 7.28 -0.91
N ASN A 83 -5.46 6.98 -1.89
CA ASN A 83 -6.86 6.65 -1.70
C ASN A 83 -7.07 5.17 -2.04
N ILE A 84 -7.16 4.30 -1.01
CA ILE A 84 -7.42 2.87 -1.20
C ILE A 84 -8.88 2.71 -1.62
N LYS A 85 -9.11 2.09 -2.79
CA LYS A 85 -10.43 1.80 -3.36
C LYS A 85 -10.93 0.43 -2.92
N GLU A 86 -10.08 -0.57 -3.13
CA GLU A 86 -10.36 -1.97 -2.80
C GLU A 86 -9.08 -2.63 -2.31
N CYS A 87 -9.19 -3.48 -1.31
CA CYS A 87 -8.10 -4.34 -0.85
C CYS A 87 -8.70 -5.64 -0.34
N GLU A 88 -8.54 -6.73 -1.11
CA GLU A 88 -9.23 -7.98 -0.84
C GLU A 88 -8.34 -9.20 -1.14
N THR A 89 -8.67 -10.30 -0.51
CA THR A 89 -8.05 -11.60 -0.75
C THR A 89 -8.48 -12.18 -2.09
N LEU A 90 -7.52 -12.48 -2.97
CA LEU A 90 -7.73 -13.22 -4.23
C LEU A 90 -7.78 -14.72 -4.01
N ALA A 91 -6.90 -15.25 -3.17
CA ALA A 91 -6.80 -16.66 -2.86
C ALA A 91 -6.17 -16.89 -1.48
N GLU A 92 -6.65 -17.92 -0.78
CA GLU A 92 -6.01 -18.47 0.42
C GLU A 92 -5.31 -19.77 0.03
N LYS A 93 -4.03 -19.89 0.37
CA LYS A 93 -3.19 -21.07 0.16
C LYS A 93 -2.72 -21.59 1.52
N GLU A 94 -2.07 -22.75 1.55
CA GLU A 94 -1.56 -23.34 2.79
C GLU A 94 -0.54 -22.43 3.50
N ASP A 95 0.39 -21.84 2.72
CA ASP A 95 1.51 -21.07 3.24
C ASP A 95 1.35 -19.55 3.12
N TYR A 96 0.38 -19.07 2.35
CA TYR A 96 0.18 -17.64 2.12
C TYR A 96 -1.26 -17.28 1.73
N VAL A 97 -1.58 -16.00 1.92
CA VAL A 97 -2.79 -15.36 1.38
C VAL A 97 -2.37 -14.44 0.24
N TYR A 98 -2.98 -14.58 -0.94
CA TYR A 98 -2.73 -13.70 -2.08
C TYR A 98 -3.75 -12.57 -2.09
N VAL A 99 -3.28 -11.33 -2.00
CA VAL A 99 -4.09 -10.12 -1.82
C VAL A 99 -3.86 -9.17 -2.99
N TYR A 100 -4.92 -8.55 -3.50
CA TYR A 100 -4.81 -7.38 -4.38
C TYR A 100 -5.21 -6.10 -3.65
N VAL A 101 -4.68 -5.00 -4.14
CA VAL A 101 -5.06 -3.65 -3.72
C VAL A 101 -5.20 -2.76 -4.94
N ILE A 102 -6.37 -2.12 -5.10
CA ILE A 102 -6.63 -1.06 -6.07
C ILE A 102 -6.64 0.26 -5.31
N TYR A 103 -5.86 1.21 -5.77
CA TYR A 103 -5.72 2.49 -5.10
C TYR A 103 -5.45 3.62 -6.11
N ASN A 104 -5.74 4.85 -5.71
CA ASN A 104 -5.37 6.03 -6.49
C ASN A 104 -4.28 6.81 -5.76
N LEU A 105 -3.24 7.21 -6.48
CA LEU A 105 -2.29 8.21 -6.03
C LEU A 105 -2.89 9.60 -6.29
N VAL A 106 -3.10 10.37 -5.24
CA VAL A 106 -3.57 11.75 -5.35
C VAL A 106 -2.38 12.64 -5.67
N LEU A 107 -2.29 13.10 -6.92
CA LEU A 107 -1.18 13.93 -7.40
C LEU A 107 -1.28 15.37 -6.87
N LYS A 108 -0.22 16.15 -7.02
CA LYS A 108 -0.19 17.56 -6.55
C LYS A 108 -1.29 18.43 -7.15
N ASP A 109 -1.66 18.19 -8.40
CA ASP A 109 -2.74 18.88 -9.11
C ASP A 109 -4.16 18.34 -8.80
N LYS A 110 -4.25 17.43 -7.81
CA LYS A 110 -5.47 16.76 -7.36
C LYS A 110 -6.06 15.77 -8.37
N GLN A 111 -5.37 15.43 -9.44
CA GLN A 111 -5.72 14.29 -10.24
C GLN A 111 -5.43 12.99 -9.49
N GLU A 112 -6.21 11.95 -9.76
CA GLU A 112 -6.04 10.63 -9.18
C GLU A 112 -5.47 9.68 -10.22
N TYR A 113 -4.24 9.17 -10.00
CA TYR A 113 -3.60 8.17 -10.85
C TYR A 113 -3.94 6.76 -10.34
N PRO A 114 -4.70 5.96 -11.12
CA PRO A 114 -5.11 4.62 -10.69
C PRO A 114 -3.95 3.64 -10.71
N CYS A 115 -3.83 2.87 -9.64
CA CYS A 115 -2.82 1.85 -9.45
C CYS A 115 -3.45 0.53 -9.00
N ILE A 116 -2.77 -0.57 -9.31
CA ILE A 116 -3.07 -1.89 -8.79
C ILE A 116 -1.78 -2.59 -8.39
N SER A 117 -1.81 -3.31 -7.28
CA SER A 117 -0.69 -4.14 -6.83
C SER A 117 -1.22 -5.43 -6.21
N THR A 118 -0.37 -6.46 -6.18
CA THR A 118 -0.68 -7.72 -5.51
C THR A 118 0.45 -8.13 -4.61
N TYR A 119 0.12 -8.78 -3.51
CA TYR A 119 1.08 -9.21 -2.50
C TYR A 119 0.75 -10.60 -1.98
N MET A 120 1.77 -11.36 -1.66
CA MET A 120 1.63 -12.58 -0.88
C MET A 120 1.86 -12.23 0.59
N VAL A 121 0.96 -12.67 1.45
CA VAL A 121 0.95 -12.35 2.87
C VAL A 121 1.01 -13.64 3.67
N GLN A 122 1.92 -13.73 4.61
CA GLN A 122 2.07 -14.87 5.52
C GLN A 122 1.55 -14.51 6.91
N LYS A 123 0.95 -15.50 7.57
CA LYS A 123 0.56 -15.40 8.96
C LYS A 123 1.70 -15.89 9.86
N ASP A 124 2.10 -15.06 10.81
CA ASP A 124 3.04 -15.42 11.88
C ASP A 124 2.38 -15.18 13.24
N GLY A 125 2.06 -16.26 13.93
CA GLY A 125 1.29 -16.23 15.16
C GLY A 125 -0.08 -15.58 15.00
N ARG A 126 -0.25 -14.36 15.53
CA ARG A 126 -1.50 -13.58 15.43
C ARG A 126 -1.40 -12.40 14.47
N LYS A 127 -0.31 -12.29 13.73
CA LYS A 127 -0.01 -11.16 12.86
C LYS A 127 0.18 -11.62 11.43
N TYR A 128 -0.04 -10.70 10.51
CA TYR A 128 0.15 -10.89 9.08
C TYR A 128 1.29 -9.99 8.58
N TYR A 129 2.12 -10.54 7.68
CA TYR A 129 3.27 -9.86 7.10
C TYR A 129 3.36 -10.16 5.61
N VAL A 130 3.77 -9.19 4.83
CA VAL A 130 4.05 -9.38 3.39
C VAL A 130 5.29 -10.25 3.22
N LEU A 131 5.23 -11.22 2.32
CA LEU A 131 6.39 -12.04 1.97
C LEU A 131 7.40 -11.20 1.16
N PRO A 132 8.66 -11.17 1.56
CA PRO A 132 9.70 -10.55 0.75
C PRO A 132 9.92 -11.36 -0.54
N PRO A 133 10.38 -10.73 -1.65
CA PRO A 133 10.61 -11.41 -2.91
C PRO A 133 11.52 -12.64 -2.81
N SER A 134 12.50 -12.62 -1.90
CA SER A 134 13.42 -13.73 -1.62
C SER A 134 12.73 -15.00 -1.08
N MET A 135 11.54 -14.87 -0.49
CA MET A 135 10.74 -15.99 0.02
C MET A 135 9.68 -16.48 -0.97
N VAL A 136 9.44 -15.78 -2.07
CA VAL A 136 8.46 -16.19 -3.09
C VAL A 136 9.06 -17.26 -3.99
N THR A 137 8.52 -18.47 -3.94
CA THR A 137 8.99 -19.59 -4.77
C THR A 137 8.41 -19.54 -6.19
N THR A 138 9.02 -20.32 -7.09
CA THR A 138 8.51 -20.45 -8.47
C THR A 138 7.09 -21.03 -8.52
N ASP A 139 6.77 -21.96 -7.63
CA ASP A 139 5.43 -22.58 -7.61
C ASP A 139 4.39 -21.61 -7.04
N MET A 140 4.69 -20.86 -5.98
CA MET A 140 3.85 -19.76 -5.52
C MET A 140 3.59 -18.74 -6.63
N SER A 141 4.60 -18.39 -7.41
CA SER A 141 4.45 -17.44 -8.53
C SER A 141 3.53 -17.97 -9.63
N LYS A 142 3.62 -19.27 -9.97
CA LYS A 142 2.72 -19.90 -10.95
C LYS A 142 1.27 -19.92 -10.49
N GLU A 143 1.04 -20.29 -9.22
CA GLU A 143 -0.29 -20.29 -8.63
C GLU A 143 -0.90 -18.89 -8.61
N ALA A 144 -0.13 -17.90 -8.15
CA ALA A 144 -0.55 -16.51 -8.13
C ALA A 144 -0.88 -15.99 -9.53
N ALA A 145 -0.08 -16.35 -10.57
CA ALA A 145 -0.38 -15.97 -11.94
C ALA A 145 -1.72 -16.55 -12.42
N ALA A 146 -2.04 -17.80 -12.06
CA ALA A 146 -3.31 -18.41 -12.40
C ALA A 146 -4.51 -17.74 -11.69
N ASP A 147 -4.35 -17.36 -10.42
CA ASP A 147 -5.39 -16.64 -9.67
C ASP A 147 -5.54 -15.20 -10.16
N TYR A 148 -4.44 -14.53 -10.50
CA TYR A 148 -4.48 -13.20 -11.11
C TYR A 148 -5.18 -13.21 -12.47
N ALA A 149 -4.96 -14.24 -13.31
CA ALA A 149 -5.65 -14.38 -14.58
C ALA A 149 -7.18 -14.49 -14.42
N LYS A 150 -7.66 -15.14 -13.35
CA LYS A 150 -9.10 -15.15 -13.01
C LYS A 150 -9.57 -13.76 -12.56
N PHE A 151 -8.79 -13.10 -11.71
CA PHE A 151 -9.09 -11.75 -11.24
C PHE A 151 -9.23 -10.75 -12.38
N MET A 152 -8.42 -10.85 -13.44
CA MET A 152 -8.53 -9.98 -14.63
C MET A 152 -9.88 -10.08 -15.35
N THR A 153 -10.70 -11.10 -15.07
CA THR A 153 -12.05 -11.24 -15.64
C THR A 153 -13.14 -10.56 -14.80
N THR A 154 -12.81 -10.12 -13.57
CA THR A 154 -13.76 -9.51 -12.62
C THR A 154 -14.12 -8.08 -12.98
N ASP A 155 -15.22 -7.60 -12.41
CA ASP A 155 -15.63 -6.20 -12.59
C ASP A 155 -14.69 -5.22 -11.91
N SER A 156 -14.09 -5.57 -10.75
CA SER A 156 -13.08 -4.77 -10.07
C SER A 156 -11.89 -4.47 -10.98
N TYR A 157 -11.31 -5.49 -11.63
CA TYR A 157 -10.20 -5.29 -12.56
C TYR A 157 -10.60 -4.48 -13.79
N LYS A 158 -11.78 -4.76 -14.39
CA LYS A 158 -12.29 -4.00 -15.55
C LYS A 158 -12.55 -2.53 -15.21
N ASN A 159 -13.07 -2.24 -14.01
CA ASN A 159 -13.26 -0.88 -13.55
C ASN A 159 -11.92 -0.15 -13.38
N TYR A 160 -10.94 -0.81 -12.73
CA TYR A 160 -9.58 -0.28 -12.63
C TYR A 160 -9.00 0.06 -14.02
N THR A 161 -9.03 -0.88 -14.97
CA THR A 161 -8.50 -0.65 -16.33
C THR A 161 -9.18 0.52 -17.02
N LYS A 162 -10.50 0.64 -16.90
CA LYS A 162 -11.25 1.78 -17.46
C LYS A 162 -10.84 3.12 -16.83
N GLU A 163 -10.64 3.18 -15.52
CA GLU A 163 -10.18 4.38 -14.83
C GLU A 163 -8.74 4.74 -15.24
N TYR A 164 -7.86 3.74 -15.33
CA TYR A 164 -6.49 3.91 -15.80
C TYR A 164 -6.43 4.44 -17.24
N ASP A 165 -7.15 3.82 -18.18
CA ASP A 165 -7.23 4.27 -19.58
C ASP A 165 -7.76 5.69 -19.68
N ALA A 166 -8.77 6.03 -18.88
CA ALA A 166 -9.33 7.38 -18.85
C ALA A 166 -8.31 8.41 -18.33
N PHE A 167 -7.48 8.04 -17.34
CA PHE A 167 -6.39 8.89 -16.86
C PHE A 167 -5.32 9.09 -17.94
N ILE A 168 -4.86 8.03 -18.60
CA ILE A 168 -3.82 8.10 -19.64
C ILE A 168 -4.29 8.91 -20.85
N MET A 169 -5.56 8.75 -21.26
CA MET A 169 -6.14 9.57 -22.34
C MET A 169 -6.16 11.08 -22.02
N LYS A 170 -6.36 11.42 -20.74
CA LYS A 170 -6.35 12.83 -20.30
C LYS A 170 -4.93 13.38 -20.10
N ASN A 171 -3.96 12.51 -19.85
CA ASN A 171 -2.58 12.86 -19.51
C ASN A 171 -1.59 12.15 -20.46
N PRO A 172 -1.63 12.42 -21.77
CA PRO A 172 -0.73 11.77 -22.73
C PRO A 172 0.73 12.07 -22.40
N GLY A 173 1.58 11.04 -22.41
CA GLY A 173 3.00 11.14 -22.07
C GLY A 173 3.31 11.08 -20.56
N TYR A 174 2.30 10.84 -19.71
CA TYR A 174 2.53 10.75 -18.25
C TYR A 174 3.43 9.57 -17.89
N GLU A 175 3.21 8.40 -18.48
CA GLU A 175 4.02 7.20 -18.23
C GLU A 175 5.48 7.40 -18.65
N GLU A 176 5.72 8.01 -19.81
CA GLU A 176 7.05 8.34 -20.32
C GLU A 176 7.75 9.34 -19.40
N LEU A 177 7.01 10.32 -18.87
CA LEU A 177 7.54 11.29 -17.91
C LEU A 177 7.99 10.58 -16.61
N ILE A 178 7.18 9.66 -16.08
CA ILE A 178 7.52 8.90 -14.87
C ILE A 178 8.71 7.96 -15.14
N ALA A 179 8.68 7.22 -16.26
CA ALA A 179 9.79 6.32 -16.64
C ALA A 179 11.13 7.08 -16.79
N GLY A 180 11.10 8.32 -17.30
CA GLY A 180 12.29 9.15 -17.43
C GLY A 180 12.89 9.64 -16.11
N LYS A 181 12.15 9.52 -14.98
CA LYS A 181 12.61 9.90 -13.64
C LYS A 181 13.11 8.69 -12.82
N LEU A 182 12.84 7.45 -13.22
CA LEU A 182 13.25 6.21 -12.56
C LEU A 182 14.68 5.82 -12.91
#